data_f82244ac6ca10c57b97f7eac1bb4b020
#
_entry.id   f82244ac6ca10c57b97f7eac1bb4b020
#
_cell.length_a   1.000
_cell.length_b   1.000
_cell.length_c   1.000
_cell.angle_alpha   90.00
_cell.angle_beta   90.00
_cell.angle_gamma   90.00
#
_symmetry.space_group_name_H-M   'P 1'
#
loop_
_entity.id
_entity.type
_entity.pdbx_description
1 polymer ?
#
loop_
_entity_poly.entity_id
_entity_poly.type
_entity_poly.pdbx_seq_one_letter_code
_entity_poly.pdbx_strand_id
1 'polypeptide(L)'
;MNVRKRILSVIAAAAMLGSACFTAGVPLGTFTAPAAISASAADNGVLSWTESENGVTINGFVDGVTMTSLEIPDTLGGKPVVAIGLTAFREKTELESVVIPKGVTMIGAQAFKGCSRLKHVELPDGLVQILSSAFLNCALSEIKIPESVTEIKSRAFGYQESDPISGFIIYGKAGTAAETYVKDENARNGKNNFTFIDTGNSREKGTLSIKDTYPTVYCLGNEIPLPDDTQIETTNVGAERTCTWYRGRSTDGMSEQIESPDAAGDYTLLVQVAETDAYTAAEALVDVHVQEHQFVEGICQVCGGYEDGIGARLAGNSLSLNGNIGVNFYMELDDGVLADSGAYLLFTYANGTTKKVLVQEARVDTQTAAGKTYYVFPCEVAAKEMTDTILAQMHLSDGRTGKRYAYTVKQYADYLLEHTEEQPAYEKAAPLVRAMLNYGAYAQLNFQHSLTTLANANFSESEKSVEQVTAQTLEAYRNQTVQQSDFVKLEGASLSLDSQTTLRLYFSCQGDAAIEDLRFFWGEQALTPQKWGNFYCVELSDIAAKNLGTAYTVRVTCGEALLDVQYSAMAYGYHVLQRDVSATRTQALKDTIAAMYLYYQAAKDYFA
;
A
#
# COMPACT_ATOMS: atom_id res chain seq x y z
N MET A 1 -16.71 4.72 -8.04
CA MET A 1 -17.32 5.01 -6.72
C MET A 1 -16.61 4.13 -5.72
N ASN A 2 -15.75 4.55 -5.24
CA ASN A 2 -14.85 5.16 -4.30
C ASN A 2 -14.07 4.15 -3.45
N VAL A 3 -12.85 3.84 -3.87
CA VAL A 3 -11.84 3.09 -3.08
C VAL A 3 -11.61 3.75 -1.70
N ARG A 4 -11.67 5.10 -1.62
CA ARG A 4 -11.61 5.85 -0.35
C ARG A 4 -12.65 5.40 0.68
N LYS A 5 -13.89 5.16 0.26
CA LYS A 5 -14.95 4.71 1.19
C LYS A 5 -14.67 3.33 1.76
N ARG A 6 -14.07 2.42 0.98
CA ARG A 6 -13.76 1.06 1.44
C ARG A 6 -12.57 1.04 2.42
N ILE A 7 -11.55 1.87 2.19
CA ILE A 7 -10.37 1.93 3.07
C ILE A 7 -10.74 2.58 4.41
N LEU A 8 -11.48 3.71 4.39
CA LEU A 8 -11.97 4.36 5.60
C LEU A 8 -12.85 3.44 6.46
N SER A 9 -13.69 2.61 5.82
CA SER A 9 -14.56 1.70 6.55
C SER A 9 -13.81 0.59 7.30
N VAL A 10 -12.74 0.05 6.69
CA VAL A 10 -11.91 -0.98 7.32
C VAL A 10 -11.11 -0.41 8.50
N ILE A 11 -10.55 0.78 8.34
CA ILE A 11 -9.75 1.43 9.39
C ILE A 11 -10.62 1.83 10.57
N ALA A 12 -11.83 2.37 10.30
CA ALA A 12 -12.75 2.76 11.38
C ALA A 12 -13.22 1.57 12.21
N ALA A 13 -13.49 0.42 11.58
CA ALA A 13 -13.88 -0.80 12.30
C ALA A 13 -12.76 -1.31 13.23
N ALA A 14 -11.50 -1.27 12.78
CA ALA A 14 -10.36 -1.68 13.59
C ALA A 14 -10.09 -0.76 14.79
N ALA A 15 -10.31 0.55 14.63
CA ALA A 15 -10.08 1.52 15.70
C ALA A 15 -11.17 1.50 16.79
N MET A 16 -12.41 1.18 16.43
CA MET A 16 -13.50 1.06 17.39
C MET A 16 -13.47 -0.25 18.19
N LEU A 17 -12.83 -1.30 17.66
CA LEU A 17 -12.74 -2.63 18.29
C LEU A 17 -11.49 -2.81 19.17
N GLY A 18 -10.80 -1.74 19.51
CA GLY A 18 -9.59 -1.76 20.34
C GLY A 18 -9.76 -2.56 21.63
N SER A 19 -9.20 -3.78 21.63
CA SER A 19 -9.12 -4.76 22.71
C SER A 19 -10.31 -5.73 22.85
N ALA A 20 -10.63 -6.48 21.79
CA ALA A 20 -11.23 -7.78 21.94
C ALA A 20 -10.50 -8.78 21.03
N CYS A 21 -9.82 -9.74 21.65
CA CYS A 21 -9.22 -10.90 21.00
C CYS A 21 -10.32 -11.68 20.25
N PHE A 22 -10.32 -11.68 18.92
CA PHE A 22 -11.15 -12.58 18.14
C PHE A 22 -10.31 -13.71 17.56
N THR A 23 -10.41 -14.88 18.22
CA THR A 23 -10.16 -16.17 17.61
C THR A 23 -11.47 -16.68 17.02
N ALA A 24 -11.70 -16.54 15.74
CA ALA A 24 -12.66 -17.38 15.01
C ALA A 24 -12.28 -17.34 13.53
N GLY A 25 -11.80 -18.49 13.05
CA GLY A 25 -11.46 -18.70 11.66
C GLY A 25 -12.69 -18.71 10.76
N VAL A 26 -12.66 -17.91 9.71
CA VAL A 26 -13.50 -18.03 8.52
C VAL A 26 -12.57 -18.32 7.35
N PRO A 27 -12.77 -19.37 6.54
CA PRO A 27 -11.91 -19.66 5.41
C PRO A 27 -12.17 -18.64 4.30
N LEU A 28 -11.23 -17.75 4.08
CA LEU A 28 -11.17 -16.89 2.89
C LEU A 28 -10.77 -17.74 1.68
N GLY A 29 -11.65 -17.75 0.67
CA GLY A 29 -11.33 -18.31 -0.63
C GLY A 29 -10.07 -17.66 -1.19
N THR A 30 -9.15 -18.52 -1.60
CA THR A 30 -7.89 -18.15 -2.24
C THR A 30 -8.15 -17.43 -3.57
N PHE A 31 -7.90 -16.14 -3.63
CA PHE A 31 -7.64 -15.47 -4.91
C PHE A 31 -6.22 -15.82 -5.33
N THR A 32 -6.09 -16.80 -6.22
CA THR A 32 -4.86 -17.04 -6.94
C THR A 32 -4.67 -15.90 -7.94
N ALA A 33 -3.53 -15.20 -7.85
CA ALA A 33 -3.03 -14.41 -8.95
C ALA A 33 -2.99 -15.28 -10.22
N PRO A 34 -3.21 -14.73 -11.43
CA PRO A 34 -3.04 -15.52 -12.63
C PRO A 34 -1.60 -16.02 -12.65
N ALA A 35 -1.44 -17.31 -12.48
CA ALA A 35 -0.17 -17.98 -12.63
C ALA A 35 0.32 -17.69 -14.04
N ALA A 36 1.58 -17.28 -14.15
CA ALA A 36 2.30 -17.43 -15.40
C ALA A 36 2.11 -18.88 -15.85
N ILE A 37 1.49 -19.07 -17.00
CA ILE A 37 1.25 -20.39 -17.56
C ILE A 37 2.61 -20.87 -18.04
N SER A 38 3.41 -21.50 -17.18
CA SER A 38 4.42 -22.43 -17.62
C SER A 38 3.65 -23.61 -18.18
N ALA A 39 3.66 -23.76 -19.50
CA ALA A 39 3.04 -24.88 -20.18
C ALA A 39 3.85 -26.16 -19.94
N SER A 40 3.77 -26.71 -18.75
CA SER A 40 3.94 -28.13 -18.52
C SER A 40 2.61 -28.78 -18.85
N ALA A 41 2.35 -28.96 -20.10
CA ALA A 41 1.09 -29.51 -20.50
C ALA A 41 1.34 -30.84 -21.22
N ALA A 42 1.34 -31.84 -20.43
CA ALA A 42 0.80 -33.09 -20.94
C ALA A 42 -0.72 -32.83 -21.06
N ASP A 43 -1.26 -32.90 -22.31
CA ASP A 43 -2.69 -32.99 -22.55
C ASP A 43 -3.51 -31.67 -22.35
N ASN A 44 -3.28 -30.64 -23.14
CA ASN A 44 -3.99 -29.38 -22.86
C ASN A 44 -4.67 -28.67 -24.02
N GLY A 45 -4.93 -29.37 -25.11
CA GLY A 45 -5.67 -28.75 -26.20
C GLY A 45 -4.96 -27.57 -26.88
N VAL A 46 -3.63 -27.44 -26.72
CA VAL A 46 -2.83 -26.41 -27.38
C VAL A 46 -2.30 -26.90 -28.73
N LEU A 47 -1.73 -28.10 -28.74
CA LEU A 47 -1.14 -28.73 -29.95
C LEU A 47 -1.98 -29.90 -30.43
N SER A 48 -2.13 -30.02 -31.75
CA SER A 48 -2.68 -31.19 -32.43
C SER A 48 -1.56 -32.02 -33.00
N TRP A 49 -1.68 -33.35 -32.95
CA TRP A 49 -0.65 -34.27 -33.39
C TRP A 49 -1.22 -35.58 -33.98
N THR A 50 -0.37 -36.30 -34.69
CA THR A 50 -0.64 -37.65 -35.14
C THR A 50 0.37 -38.60 -34.51
N GLU A 51 -0.11 -39.73 -33.96
CA GLU A 51 0.74 -40.75 -33.35
C GLU A 51 1.21 -41.79 -34.37
N SER A 52 2.43 -42.26 -34.15
CA SER A 52 3.04 -43.39 -34.88
C SER A 52 3.71 -44.36 -33.90
N GLU A 53 4.27 -45.48 -34.41
CA GLU A 53 5.05 -46.40 -33.58
C GLU A 53 6.30 -45.74 -33.00
N ASN A 54 6.92 -44.79 -33.73
CA ASN A 54 8.18 -44.15 -33.36
C ASN A 54 8.03 -42.86 -32.55
N GLY A 55 6.81 -42.37 -32.36
CA GLY A 55 6.55 -41.14 -31.64
C GLY A 55 5.43 -40.29 -32.24
N VAL A 56 5.46 -39.01 -31.98
CA VAL A 56 4.42 -38.06 -32.35
C VAL A 56 4.92 -37.07 -33.39
N THR A 57 4.10 -36.79 -34.38
CA THR A 57 4.30 -35.69 -35.34
C THR A 57 3.33 -34.55 -35.02
N ILE A 58 3.84 -33.35 -34.78
CA ILE A 58 3.01 -32.14 -34.51
C ILE A 58 2.32 -31.72 -35.81
N ASN A 59 1.00 -31.55 -35.78
CA ASN A 59 0.19 -31.06 -36.90
C ASN A 59 -0.11 -29.56 -36.83
N GLY A 60 0.06 -28.92 -35.67
CA GLY A 60 -0.15 -27.49 -35.44
C GLY A 60 -0.83 -27.18 -34.13
N PHE A 61 -1.36 -25.97 -34.01
CA PHE A 61 -2.23 -25.60 -32.88
C PHE A 61 -3.62 -26.21 -33.05
N VAL A 62 -4.26 -26.48 -31.93
CA VAL A 62 -5.70 -26.75 -31.90
C VAL A 62 -6.46 -25.50 -32.38
N ASP A 63 -7.63 -25.69 -33.00
CA ASP A 63 -8.44 -24.58 -33.52
C ASP A 63 -8.72 -23.53 -32.46
N GLY A 64 -8.47 -22.26 -32.80
CA GLY A 64 -8.68 -21.12 -31.92
C GLY A 64 -7.51 -20.79 -30.98
N VAL A 65 -6.45 -21.61 -30.95
CA VAL A 65 -5.26 -21.33 -30.15
C VAL A 65 -4.30 -20.42 -30.90
N THR A 66 -3.85 -19.35 -30.24
CA THR A 66 -2.79 -18.45 -30.71
C THR A 66 -1.77 -18.23 -29.61
N MET A 67 -0.48 -18.18 -29.95
CA MET A 67 0.62 -17.96 -29.00
C MET A 67 1.68 -17.08 -29.64
N THR A 68 2.36 -16.28 -28.81
CA THR A 68 3.51 -15.47 -29.22
C THR A 68 4.82 -16.24 -29.05
N SER A 69 4.92 -17.12 -28.06
CA SER A 69 6.08 -17.98 -27.81
C SER A 69 5.60 -19.42 -27.66
N LEU A 70 6.28 -20.33 -28.33
CA LEU A 70 5.98 -21.75 -28.30
C LEU A 70 7.20 -22.55 -27.87
N GLU A 71 7.13 -23.21 -26.75
CA GLU A 71 8.02 -24.27 -26.33
C GLU A 71 7.31 -25.61 -26.57
N ILE A 72 7.83 -26.38 -27.56
CA ILE A 72 7.25 -27.69 -27.88
C ILE A 72 7.74 -28.69 -26.84
N PRO A 73 6.86 -29.42 -26.13
CA PRO A 73 7.27 -30.38 -25.11
C PRO A 73 7.98 -31.61 -25.74
N ASP A 74 8.89 -32.24 -24.99
CA ASP A 74 9.59 -33.45 -25.41
C ASP A 74 8.65 -34.64 -25.69
N THR A 75 7.48 -34.68 -25.03
CA THR A 75 6.50 -35.77 -25.15
C THR A 75 5.07 -35.24 -25.22
N LEU A 76 4.23 -35.92 -26.01
CA LEU A 76 2.79 -35.69 -26.10
C LEU A 76 2.07 -37.05 -26.10
N GLY A 77 0.97 -37.17 -25.35
CA GLY A 77 0.26 -38.44 -25.21
C GLY A 77 1.13 -39.57 -24.64
N GLY A 78 2.20 -39.24 -23.88
CA GLY A 78 3.15 -40.22 -23.34
C GLY A 78 4.17 -40.73 -24.34
N LYS A 79 4.23 -40.18 -25.56
CA LYS A 79 5.20 -40.59 -26.63
C LYS A 79 6.12 -39.40 -26.94
N PRO A 80 7.38 -39.65 -27.39
CA PRO A 80 8.32 -38.61 -27.76
C PRO A 80 7.84 -37.83 -29.00
N VAL A 81 8.08 -36.52 -29.02
CA VAL A 81 7.86 -35.68 -30.20
C VAL A 81 9.07 -35.88 -31.13
N VAL A 82 8.84 -36.40 -32.34
CA VAL A 82 9.89 -36.77 -33.27
C VAL A 82 9.91 -35.96 -34.56
N ALA A 83 8.82 -35.25 -34.88
CA ALA A 83 8.76 -34.44 -36.08
C ALA A 83 7.77 -33.27 -35.95
N ILE A 84 8.07 -32.19 -36.67
CA ILE A 84 7.09 -31.12 -36.96
C ILE A 84 6.54 -31.40 -38.35
N GLY A 85 5.24 -31.54 -38.46
CA GLY A 85 4.54 -31.95 -39.67
C GLY A 85 4.55 -30.92 -40.79
N LEU A 86 4.10 -31.34 -41.97
CA LEU A 86 3.84 -30.49 -43.12
C LEU A 86 2.87 -29.37 -42.74
N THR A 87 3.22 -28.11 -43.00
CA THR A 87 2.38 -26.91 -42.74
C THR A 87 1.88 -26.74 -41.29
N ALA A 88 2.47 -27.40 -40.32
CA ALA A 88 1.98 -27.47 -38.94
C ALA A 88 1.63 -26.11 -38.34
N PHE A 89 2.51 -25.14 -38.47
CA PHE A 89 2.31 -23.77 -37.92
C PHE A 89 2.24 -22.72 -39.04
N ARG A 90 1.82 -23.11 -40.23
CA ARG A 90 1.72 -22.21 -41.38
C ARG A 90 0.79 -21.01 -41.04
N GLU A 91 1.25 -19.80 -41.42
CA GLU A 91 0.49 -18.54 -41.28
C GLU A 91 0.09 -18.20 -39.81
N LYS A 92 0.84 -18.72 -38.82
CA LYS A 92 0.68 -18.32 -37.41
C LYS A 92 1.43 -17.01 -37.18
N THR A 93 0.81 -15.90 -37.59
CA THR A 93 1.41 -14.56 -37.63
C THR A 93 1.73 -13.96 -36.26
N GLU A 94 1.12 -14.47 -35.18
CA GLU A 94 1.39 -14.01 -33.83
C GLU A 94 2.64 -14.65 -33.20
N LEU A 95 3.15 -15.74 -33.80
CA LEU A 95 4.28 -16.49 -33.24
C LEU A 95 5.59 -15.72 -33.44
N GLU A 96 6.31 -15.41 -32.35
CA GLU A 96 7.56 -14.65 -32.34
C GLU A 96 8.78 -15.51 -32.02
N SER A 97 8.60 -16.57 -31.21
CA SER A 97 9.67 -17.49 -30.84
C SER A 97 9.20 -18.95 -30.79
N VAL A 98 10.11 -19.88 -31.15
CA VAL A 98 9.88 -21.33 -31.07
C VAL A 98 11.11 -22.04 -30.54
N VAL A 99 10.93 -22.89 -29.53
CA VAL A 99 11.92 -23.86 -29.06
C VAL A 99 11.46 -25.25 -29.47
N ILE A 100 12.32 -25.94 -30.24
CA ILE A 100 12.03 -27.28 -30.77
C ILE A 100 12.77 -28.31 -29.90
N PRO A 101 12.06 -29.36 -29.38
CA PRO A 101 12.64 -30.29 -28.43
C PRO A 101 13.66 -31.26 -29.07
N LYS A 102 14.57 -31.78 -28.25
CA LYS A 102 15.71 -32.63 -28.64
C LYS A 102 15.35 -33.91 -29.40
N GLY A 103 14.10 -34.40 -29.22
CA GLY A 103 13.61 -35.59 -29.90
C GLY A 103 13.27 -35.39 -31.38
N VAL A 104 13.14 -34.14 -31.84
CA VAL A 104 12.73 -33.83 -33.22
C VAL A 104 13.87 -34.03 -34.18
N THR A 105 13.66 -34.89 -35.18
CA THR A 105 14.61 -35.21 -36.23
C THR A 105 14.26 -34.58 -37.60
N MET A 106 13.02 -34.11 -37.79
CA MET A 106 12.56 -33.54 -39.05
C MET A 106 11.64 -32.35 -38.85
N ILE A 107 11.87 -31.27 -39.58
CA ILE A 107 10.94 -30.14 -39.75
C ILE A 107 10.34 -30.23 -41.17
N GLY A 108 9.02 -30.38 -41.20
CA GLY A 108 8.24 -30.59 -42.42
C GLY A 108 8.26 -29.40 -43.40
N ALA A 109 7.91 -29.64 -44.65
CA ALA A 109 7.84 -28.56 -45.63
C ALA A 109 6.79 -27.53 -45.23
N GLN A 110 7.12 -26.23 -45.36
CA GLN A 110 6.26 -25.11 -45.02
C GLN A 110 5.76 -25.10 -43.55
N ALA A 111 6.43 -25.80 -42.63
CA ALA A 111 5.98 -25.97 -41.26
C ALA A 111 5.71 -24.65 -40.56
N PHE A 112 6.53 -23.63 -40.73
CA PHE A 112 6.41 -22.29 -40.19
C PHE A 112 6.25 -21.20 -41.25
N LYS A 113 5.88 -21.59 -42.49
CA LYS A 113 5.71 -20.61 -43.57
C LYS A 113 4.69 -19.55 -43.22
N GLY A 114 5.05 -18.28 -43.36
CA GLY A 114 4.16 -17.14 -43.12
C GLY A 114 4.00 -16.77 -41.65
N CYS A 115 4.84 -17.29 -40.77
CA CYS A 115 4.96 -16.79 -39.39
C CYS A 115 5.71 -15.45 -39.41
N SER A 116 5.00 -14.38 -39.83
CA SER A 116 5.64 -13.10 -40.20
C SER A 116 6.27 -12.34 -39.01
N ARG A 117 6.04 -12.77 -37.78
CA ARG A 117 6.67 -12.19 -36.58
C ARG A 117 7.72 -13.11 -35.96
N LEU A 118 7.95 -14.33 -36.50
CA LEU A 118 8.89 -15.30 -35.96
C LEU A 118 10.32 -14.82 -36.16
N LYS A 119 10.98 -14.42 -35.08
CA LYS A 119 12.35 -13.88 -35.04
C LYS A 119 13.36 -14.88 -34.45
N HIS A 120 12.92 -15.77 -33.56
CA HIS A 120 13.79 -16.70 -32.84
C HIS A 120 13.34 -18.14 -33.00
N VAL A 121 14.29 -19.00 -33.39
CA VAL A 121 14.06 -20.43 -33.48
C VAL A 121 15.27 -21.16 -32.90
N GLU A 122 15.05 -22.01 -31.92
CA GLU A 122 16.07 -22.93 -31.41
C GLU A 122 15.89 -24.30 -32.05
N LEU A 123 16.94 -24.72 -32.78
CA LEU A 123 16.98 -26.01 -33.44
C LEU A 123 17.75 -27.02 -32.56
N PRO A 124 17.23 -28.25 -32.36
CA PRO A 124 17.88 -29.24 -31.50
C PRO A 124 19.06 -29.95 -32.17
N ASP A 125 20.06 -30.35 -31.37
CA ASP A 125 21.25 -31.07 -31.83
C ASP A 125 20.94 -32.44 -32.47
N GLY A 126 19.73 -32.99 -32.32
CA GLY A 126 19.28 -34.23 -32.95
C GLY A 126 18.58 -34.05 -34.30
N LEU A 127 18.40 -32.80 -34.77
CA LEU A 127 17.69 -32.49 -36.00
C LEU A 127 18.50 -33.01 -37.22
N VAL A 128 17.84 -33.72 -38.16
CA VAL A 128 18.45 -34.31 -39.32
C VAL A 128 18.04 -33.63 -40.64
N GLN A 129 16.75 -33.26 -40.74
CA GLN A 129 16.21 -32.74 -42.01
C GLN A 129 15.36 -31.47 -41.79
N ILE A 130 15.55 -30.47 -42.65
CA ILE A 130 14.73 -29.28 -42.77
C ILE A 130 14.22 -29.17 -44.19
N LEU A 131 12.89 -29.32 -44.35
CA LEU A 131 12.30 -29.43 -45.66
C LEU A 131 12.00 -28.08 -46.33
N SER A 132 11.58 -28.13 -47.61
CA SER A 132 11.42 -26.93 -48.44
C SER A 132 10.53 -25.87 -47.83
N SER A 133 10.98 -24.61 -47.88
CA SER A 133 10.20 -23.43 -47.42
C SER A 133 9.76 -23.51 -45.96
N ALA A 134 10.44 -24.28 -45.11
CA ALA A 134 10.04 -24.50 -43.72
C ALA A 134 9.81 -23.19 -42.96
N PHE A 135 10.67 -22.17 -43.16
CA PHE A 135 10.60 -20.84 -42.54
C PHE A 135 10.48 -19.71 -43.57
N LEU A 136 9.84 -19.98 -44.73
CA LEU A 136 9.57 -18.95 -45.73
C LEU A 136 8.63 -17.89 -45.19
N ASN A 137 8.89 -16.60 -45.41
CA ASN A 137 8.10 -15.46 -44.90
C ASN A 137 8.07 -15.38 -43.35
N CYS A 138 9.18 -15.73 -42.70
CA CYS A 138 9.44 -15.47 -41.31
C CYS A 138 10.28 -14.19 -41.13
N ALA A 139 10.25 -13.61 -39.94
CA ALA A 139 11.06 -12.42 -39.59
C ALA A 139 12.50 -12.78 -39.16
N LEU A 140 12.95 -13.96 -39.43
CA LEU A 140 14.32 -14.40 -39.12
C LEU A 140 15.34 -13.59 -39.96
N SER A 141 16.38 -13.06 -39.30
CA SER A 141 17.56 -12.45 -39.93
C SER A 141 18.77 -13.36 -39.91
N GLU A 142 18.75 -14.36 -39.05
CA GLU A 142 19.82 -15.35 -38.88
C GLU A 142 19.28 -16.67 -38.35
N ILE A 143 20.09 -17.73 -38.43
CA ILE A 143 19.78 -19.04 -37.86
C ILE A 143 21.07 -19.83 -37.56
N LYS A 144 21.11 -20.55 -36.43
CA LYS A 144 22.16 -21.51 -36.08
C LYS A 144 21.69 -22.91 -36.46
N ILE A 145 22.44 -23.59 -37.33
CA ILE A 145 22.14 -24.95 -37.81
C ILE A 145 23.03 -25.95 -37.08
N PRO A 146 22.47 -26.93 -36.35
CA PRO A 146 23.24 -28.00 -35.71
C PRO A 146 24.02 -28.87 -36.71
N GLU A 147 25.16 -29.43 -36.27
CA GLU A 147 25.98 -30.33 -37.07
C GLU A 147 25.24 -31.60 -37.49
N SER A 148 24.23 -32.01 -36.72
CA SER A 148 23.40 -33.19 -36.99
C SER A 148 22.55 -33.07 -38.26
N VAL A 149 22.30 -31.82 -38.72
CA VAL A 149 21.49 -31.58 -39.92
C VAL A 149 22.28 -32.01 -41.15
N THR A 150 21.75 -33.03 -41.83
CA THR A 150 22.35 -33.59 -43.07
C THR A 150 21.67 -33.09 -44.34
N GLU A 151 20.46 -32.57 -44.23
CA GLU A 151 19.72 -32.10 -45.40
C GLU A 151 18.90 -30.82 -45.09
N ILE A 152 19.12 -29.78 -45.89
CA ILE A 152 18.33 -28.54 -45.91
C ILE A 152 17.82 -28.35 -47.34
N LYS A 153 16.49 -28.38 -47.49
CA LYS A 153 15.86 -28.21 -48.81
C LYS A 153 15.75 -26.73 -49.19
N SER A 154 15.48 -26.50 -50.48
CA SER A 154 15.42 -25.17 -51.06
C SER A 154 14.48 -24.20 -50.31
N ARG A 155 14.91 -22.93 -50.17
CA ARG A 155 14.18 -21.83 -49.53
C ARG A 155 13.74 -22.14 -48.12
N ALA A 156 14.44 -23.03 -47.42
CA ALA A 156 14.12 -23.34 -46.02
C ALA A 156 14.18 -22.10 -45.13
N PHE A 157 15.17 -21.23 -45.37
CA PHE A 157 15.41 -19.98 -44.61
C PHE A 157 15.76 -18.82 -45.55
N GLY A 158 15.67 -17.58 -45.03
CA GLY A 158 16.25 -16.39 -45.65
C GLY A 158 15.46 -15.84 -46.84
N TYR A 159 14.16 -16.11 -46.94
CA TYR A 159 13.33 -15.63 -48.04
C TYR A 159 12.03 -14.97 -47.55
N GLN A 160 11.67 -13.87 -48.24
CA GLN A 160 10.36 -13.27 -48.23
C GLN A 160 9.71 -13.46 -49.60
N GLU A 161 8.61 -14.20 -49.67
CA GLU A 161 7.98 -14.67 -50.90
C GLU A 161 8.99 -15.37 -51.84
N SER A 162 9.40 -14.70 -52.94
CA SER A 162 10.41 -15.18 -53.87
C SER A 162 11.78 -14.51 -53.71
N ASP A 163 11.84 -13.44 -52.90
CA ASP A 163 13.03 -12.63 -52.78
C ASP A 163 13.88 -13.02 -51.55
N PRO A 164 15.20 -13.08 -51.71
CA PRO A 164 16.10 -13.36 -50.60
C PRO A 164 16.18 -12.16 -49.64
N ILE A 165 16.27 -12.47 -48.34
CA ILE A 165 16.57 -11.48 -47.31
C ILE A 165 18.04 -11.09 -47.44
N SER A 166 18.32 -9.82 -47.74
CA SER A 166 19.67 -9.32 -47.90
C SER A 166 20.47 -9.47 -46.61
N GLY A 167 21.67 -10.09 -46.70
CA GLY A 167 22.56 -10.29 -45.57
C GLY A 167 22.12 -11.34 -44.55
N PHE A 168 21.21 -12.25 -44.91
CA PHE A 168 20.79 -13.35 -44.03
C PHE A 168 22.00 -14.18 -43.58
N ILE A 169 22.13 -14.44 -42.28
CA ILE A 169 23.29 -15.11 -41.68
C ILE A 169 22.93 -16.54 -41.28
N ILE A 170 23.78 -17.49 -41.65
CA ILE A 170 23.66 -18.89 -41.26
C ILE A 170 24.93 -19.29 -40.51
N TYR A 171 24.78 -19.63 -39.26
CA TYR A 171 25.82 -20.19 -38.42
C TYR A 171 25.80 -21.71 -38.53
N GLY A 172 26.95 -22.33 -38.72
CA GLY A 172 27.08 -23.78 -38.81
C GLY A 172 28.53 -24.19 -38.88
N LYS A 173 28.81 -25.49 -38.81
CA LYS A 173 30.16 -26.01 -39.00
C LYS A 173 30.51 -26.13 -40.47
N ALA A 174 31.75 -25.76 -40.84
CA ALA A 174 32.26 -25.93 -42.20
C ALA A 174 32.19 -27.41 -42.65
N GLY A 175 31.84 -27.65 -43.90
CA GLY A 175 31.64 -28.98 -44.44
C GLY A 175 30.27 -29.61 -44.18
N THR A 176 29.36 -28.94 -43.47
CA THR A 176 28.00 -29.45 -43.17
C THR A 176 26.95 -28.98 -44.18
N ALA A 177 25.71 -29.46 -44.01
CA ALA A 177 24.58 -29.04 -44.84
C ALA A 177 24.29 -27.53 -44.73
N ALA A 178 24.65 -26.87 -43.63
CA ALA A 178 24.51 -25.43 -43.45
C ALA A 178 25.35 -24.63 -44.47
N GLU A 179 26.62 -24.96 -44.62
CA GLU A 179 27.50 -24.33 -45.63
C GLU A 179 27.06 -24.66 -47.05
N THR A 180 26.67 -25.91 -47.29
CA THR A 180 26.17 -26.35 -48.60
C THR A 180 24.91 -25.58 -48.99
N TYR A 181 23.97 -25.38 -48.06
CA TYR A 181 22.75 -24.62 -48.31
C TYR A 181 23.04 -23.17 -48.70
N VAL A 182 23.97 -22.50 -48.03
CA VAL A 182 24.37 -21.12 -48.38
C VAL A 182 24.99 -21.07 -49.79
N LYS A 183 25.89 -22.01 -50.12
CA LYS A 183 26.52 -22.08 -51.45
C LYS A 183 25.48 -22.30 -52.54
N ASP A 184 24.57 -23.27 -52.35
CA ASP A 184 23.55 -23.63 -53.33
C ASP A 184 22.54 -22.50 -53.54
N GLU A 185 22.08 -21.87 -52.48
CA GLU A 185 21.12 -20.78 -52.59
C GLU A 185 21.75 -19.52 -53.19
N ASN A 186 23.00 -19.17 -52.84
CA ASN A 186 23.72 -18.04 -53.45
C ASN A 186 24.00 -18.30 -54.95
N ALA A 187 24.26 -19.55 -55.38
CA ALA A 187 24.47 -19.93 -56.77
C ALA A 187 23.18 -19.96 -57.61
N ARG A 188 22.01 -20.19 -56.98
CA ARG A 188 20.75 -20.50 -57.67
C ARG A 188 20.25 -19.39 -58.58
N ASN A 189 20.40 -18.12 -58.22
CA ASN A 189 19.86 -16.99 -59.00
C ASN A 189 20.78 -15.76 -59.04
N GLY A 190 21.96 -15.81 -58.43
CA GLY A 190 22.94 -14.72 -58.38
C GLY A 190 22.48 -13.44 -57.65
N LYS A 191 21.35 -13.50 -56.96
CA LYS A 191 20.79 -12.38 -56.18
C LYS A 191 20.92 -12.56 -54.67
N ASN A 192 21.14 -13.81 -54.22
CA ASN A 192 21.30 -14.12 -52.83
C ASN A 192 22.68 -13.70 -52.35
N ASN A 193 22.77 -13.13 -51.19
CA ASN A 193 24.01 -12.76 -50.49
C ASN A 193 24.02 -13.29 -49.07
N PHE A 194 23.60 -14.54 -48.89
CA PHE A 194 23.61 -15.18 -47.57
C PHE A 194 25.06 -15.33 -47.10
N THR A 195 25.28 -15.06 -45.85
CA THR A 195 26.58 -15.17 -45.19
C THR A 195 26.64 -16.46 -44.40
N PHE A 196 27.67 -17.28 -44.62
CA PHE A 196 27.98 -18.42 -43.78
C PHE A 196 29.05 -18.05 -42.76
N ILE A 197 28.81 -18.40 -41.50
CA ILE A 197 29.78 -18.25 -40.41
C ILE A 197 30.11 -19.62 -39.87
N ASP A 198 31.39 -20.04 -40.01
CA ASP A 198 31.88 -21.32 -39.50
C ASP A 198 32.01 -21.29 -37.97
N THR A 199 31.25 -22.15 -37.30
CA THR A 199 31.30 -22.30 -35.84
C THR A 199 32.32 -23.34 -35.38
N GLY A 200 33.02 -24.03 -36.30
CA GLY A 200 34.00 -25.10 -35.99
C GLY A 200 35.40 -24.59 -35.61
N ASN A 201 35.78 -23.36 -36.03
CA ASN A 201 37.06 -22.72 -35.73
C ASN A 201 36.97 -21.28 -35.22
N SER A 202 35.78 -20.74 -35.01
CA SER A 202 35.54 -19.39 -34.54
C SER A 202 34.83 -19.42 -33.18
N ARG A 203 35.06 -18.41 -32.39
CA ARG A 203 34.22 -18.13 -31.19
C ARG A 203 32.75 -18.28 -31.57
N GLU A 204 31.96 -18.95 -30.72
CA GLU A 204 30.51 -18.98 -30.89
C GLU A 204 29.95 -17.55 -30.85
N LYS A 205 28.77 -17.34 -31.44
CA LYS A 205 28.10 -16.05 -31.32
C LYS A 205 27.74 -15.82 -29.86
N GLY A 206 28.24 -14.74 -29.30
CA GLY A 206 27.79 -14.27 -27.99
C GLY A 206 26.31 -13.91 -28.02
N THR A 207 25.62 -14.21 -26.94
CA THR A 207 24.23 -13.81 -26.76
C THR A 207 24.11 -12.93 -25.52
N LEU A 208 23.21 -11.95 -25.57
CA LEU A 208 22.84 -11.10 -24.46
C LEU A 208 21.34 -10.83 -24.57
N SER A 209 20.62 -11.06 -23.50
CA SER A 209 19.24 -10.67 -23.36
C SER A 209 18.99 -10.10 -21.98
N ILE A 210 18.07 -9.17 -21.90
CA ILE A 210 17.61 -8.59 -20.64
C ILE A 210 16.28 -9.27 -20.32
N LYS A 211 16.14 -9.79 -19.09
CA LYS A 211 14.93 -10.47 -18.64
C LYS A 211 13.78 -9.49 -18.47
N ASP A 212 12.55 -10.00 -18.61
CA ASP A 212 11.32 -9.24 -18.36
C ASP A 212 11.18 -8.73 -16.90
N THR A 213 12.04 -9.23 -16.00
CA THR A 213 12.12 -8.74 -14.62
C THR A 213 12.80 -7.37 -14.49
N TYR A 214 13.52 -6.89 -15.53
CA TYR A 214 14.02 -5.53 -15.56
C TYR A 214 12.87 -4.56 -15.88
N PRO A 215 12.56 -3.60 -15.00
CA PRO A 215 11.46 -2.67 -15.23
C PRO A 215 11.74 -1.78 -16.43
N THR A 216 10.74 -1.55 -17.26
CA THR A 216 10.83 -0.70 -18.46
C THR A 216 10.03 0.60 -18.34
N VAL A 217 9.38 0.84 -17.20
CA VAL A 217 8.63 2.08 -16.94
C VAL A 217 9.07 2.65 -15.60
N TYR A 218 9.47 3.91 -15.62
CA TYR A 218 9.95 4.64 -14.45
C TYR A 218 9.25 5.99 -14.33
N CYS A 219 9.25 6.56 -13.12
CA CYS A 219 8.79 7.93 -12.90
C CYS A 219 9.97 8.90 -12.92
N LEU A 220 9.72 10.10 -13.45
CA LEU A 220 10.70 11.16 -13.49
C LEU A 220 11.23 11.50 -12.08
N GLY A 221 12.54 11.61 -11.96
CA GLY A 221 13.22 11.88 -10.69
C GLY A 221 13.57 10.64 -9.86
N ASN A 222 13.10 9.46 -10.25
CA ASN A 222 13.55 8.22 -9.63
C ASN A 222 14.87 7.76 -10.25
N GLU A 223 15.74 7.17 -9.43
CA GLU A 223 16.93 6.50 -9.94
C GLU A 223 16.52 5.32 -10.83
N ILE A 224 17.13 5.22 -12.01
CA ILE A 224 16.94 4.10 -12.93
C ILE A 224 18.17 3.21 -12.80
N PRO A 225 18.09 2.08 -12.08
CA PRO A 225 19.23 1.20 -11.89
C PRO A 225 19.60 0.54 -13.22
N LEU A 226 20.89 0.34 -13.44
CA LEU A 226 21.35 -0.49 -14.54
C LEU A 226 21.02 -1.97 -14.26
N PRO A 227 20.73 -2.80 -15.29
CA PRO A 227 20.41 -4.20 -15.08
C PRO A 227 21.58 -4.94 -14.42
N ASP A 228 21.30 -5.69 -13.38
CA ASP A 228 22.27 -6.51 -12.66
C ASP A 228 22.42 -7.93 -13.25
N ASP A 229 23.29 -8.74 -12.68
CA ASP A 229 23.56 -10.10 -13.18
C ASP A 229 22.35 -11.04 -13.06
N THR A 230 21.36 -10.73 -12.21
CA THR A 230 20.14 -11.53 -12.11
C THR A 230 19.14 -11.22 -13.21
N GLN A 231 19.24 -10.05 -13.81
CA GLN A 231 18.36 -9.52 -14.86
C GLN A 231 18.94 -9.71 -16.27
N ILE A 232 20.17 -10.21 -16.38
CA ILE A 232 20.86 -10.45 -17.64
C ILE A 232 21.02 -11.94 -17.86
N GLU A 233 20.79 -12.38 -19.10
CA GLU A 233 21.20 -13.70 -19.58
C GLU A 233 22.21 -13.52 -20.70
N THR A 234 23.40 -14.09 -20.55
CA THR A 234 24.46 -14.00 -21.53
C THR A 234 25.31 -15.25 -21.56
N THR A 235 25.78 -15.60 -22.74
CA THR A 235 26.83 -16.63 -22.94
C THR A 235 28.21 -16.13 -22.53
N ASN A 236 28.41 -14.80 -22.45
CA ASN A 236 29.68 -14.13 -22.14
C ASN A 236 29.85 -13.91 -20.63
N VAL A 237 29.68 -14.98 -19.85
CA VAL A 237 29.73 -14.91 -18.37
C VAL A 237 31.11 -14.38 -17.92
N GLY A 238 31.09 -13.35 -17.05
CA GLY A 238 32.30 -12.74 -16.49
C GLY A 238 33.03 -11.76 -17.43
N ALA A 239 32.51 -11.51 -18.63
CA ALA A 239 33.04 -10.48 -19.52
C ALA A 239 32.70 -9.07 -19.02
N GLU A 240 33.55 -8.10 -19.41
CA GLU A 240 33.30 -6.68 -19.12
C GLU A 240 31.98 -6.23 -19.75
N ARG A 241 31.17 -5.51 -18.97
CA ARG A 241 29.88 -4.98 -19.37
C ARG A 241 29.90 -3.47 -19.41
N THR A 242 29.30 -2.90 -20.47
CA THR A 242 29.05 -1.47 -20.59
C THR A 242 27.57 -1.21 -20.83
N CYS A 243 27.08 -0.08 -20.29
CA CYS A 243 25.70 0.37 -20.43
C CYS A 243 25.71 1.81 -20.91
N THR A 244 24.93 2.12 -21.92
CA THR A 244 24.88 3.45 -22.53
C THR A 244 23.43 3.86 -22.78
N TRP A 245 23.05 5.05 -22.32
CA TRP A 245 21.72 5.61 -22.54
C TRP A 245 21.62 6.45 -23.81
N TYR A 246 20.49 6.33 -24.49
CA TYR A 246 20.13 7.12 -25.64
C TYR A 246 18.71 7.68 -25.51
N ARG A 247 18.46 8.86 -26.08
CA ARG A 247 17.10 9.38 -26.24
C ARG A 247 16.38 8.68 -27.40
N GLY A 248 15.08 8.42 -27.23
CA GLY A 248 14.24 7.76 -28.22
C GLY A 248 14.22 6.24 -28.09
N ARG A 249 13.31 5.61 -28.82
CA ARG A 249 13.17 4.16 -28.85
C ARG A 249 14.12 3.53 -29.85
N SER A 250 14.50 2.29 -29.60
CA SER A 250 15.35 1.50 -30.49
C SER A 250 14.76 1.35 -31.90
N THR A 251 13.41 1.31 -32.03
CA THR A 251 12.69 1.19 -33.30
C THR A 251 12.64 2.49 -34.11
N ASP A 252 12.68 3.64 -33.45
CA ASP A 252 12.49 4.95 -34.08
C ASP A 252 13.82 5.67 -34.40
N GLY A 253 14.93 5.03 -34.04
CA GLY A 253 16.28 5.56 -34.13
C GLY A 253 16.73 6.28 -32.88
N MET A 254 17.79 5.76 -32.25
CA MET A 254 18.44 6.38 -31.09
C MET A 254 19.13 7.67 -31.55
N SER A 255 18.82 8.80 -30.93
CA SER A 255 19.27 10.11 -31.42
C SER A 255 20.51 10.65 -30.72
N GLU A 256 20.50 10.71 -29.40
CA GLU A 256 21.54 11.36 -28.61
C GLU A 256 21.95 10.44 -27.44
N GLN A 257 23.25 10.24 -27.29
CA GLN A 257 23.80 9.60 -26.10
C GLN A 257 23.75 10.55 -24.93
N ILE A 258 23.28 10.06 -23.79
CA ILE A 258 23.13 10.83 -22.55
C ILE A 258 23.73 10.05 -21.38
N GLU A 259 23.93 10.71 -20.24
CA GLU A 259 24.43 10.08 -19.02
C GLU A 259 23.34 9.24 -18.35
N SER A 260 22.13 9.79 -18.25
CA SER A 260 20.92 9.11 -17.73
C SER A 260 19.66 9.83 -18.20
N PRO A 261 18.49 9.19 -18.19
CA PRO A 261 17.21 9.85 -18.44
C PRO A 261 16.95 11.03 -17.49
N ASP A 262 16.68 12.21 -18.03
CA ASP A 262 16.57 13.49 -17.31
C ASP A 262 15.22 14.20 -17.48
N ALA A 263 14.35 13.67 -18.32
CA ALA A 263 13.02 14.19 -18.60
C ALA A 263 12.01 13.06 -18.83
N ALA A 264 10.71 13.36 -18.82
CA ALA A 264 9.70 12.42 -19.27
C ALA A 264 9.86 12.15 -20.78
N GLY A 265 9.82 10.89 -21.18
CA GLY A 265 10.01 10.49 -22.58
C GLY A 265 10.45 9.05 -22.72
N ASP A 266 10.74 8.68 -23.97
CA ASP A 266 11.25 7.35 -24.31
C ASP A 266 12.78 7.37 -24.43
N TYR A 267 13.40 6.32 -23.93
CA TYR A 267 14.85 6.14 -23.91
C TYR A 267 15.18 4.71 -24.30
N THR A 268 16.40 4.50 -24.77
CA THR A 268 16.94 3.16 -25.01
C THR A 268 18.22 2.98 -24.21
N LEU A 269 18.29 1.90 -23.44
CA LEU A 269 19.52 1.42 -22.82
C LEU A 269 20.19 0.40 -23.72
N LEU A 270 21.39 0.70 -24.21
CA LEU A 270 22.26 -0.25 -24.87
C LEU A 270 23.13 -0.94 -23.82
N VAL A 271 22.99 -2.25 -23.68
CA VAL A 271 23.83 -3.10 -22.84
C VAL A 271 24.74 -3.92 -23.75
N GLN A 272 26.04 -3.85 -23.51
CA GLN A 272 27.03 -4.60 -24.29
C GLN A 272 27.89 -5.45 -23.36
N VAL A 273 28.24 -6.64 -23.77
CA VAL A 273 29.23 -7.52 -23.12
C VAL A 273 30.39 -7.79 -24.07
N ALA A 274 31.59 -7.66 -23.51
CA ALA A 274 32.81 -7.92 -24.29
C ALA A 274 32.88 -9.38 -24.75
N GLU A 275 33.72 -9.63 -25.73
CA GLU A 275 34.04 -10.99 -26.20
C GLU A 275 34.80 -11.80 -25.13
N THR A 276 34.70 -13.11 -25.21
CA THR A 276 35.46 -14.06 -24.40
C THR A 276 36.26 -14.99 -25.33
N ASP A 277 37.03 -15.91 -24.77
CA ASP A 277 37.74 -16.92 -25.60
C ASP A 277 36.76 -17.82 -26.39
N ALA A 278 35.56 -18.03 -25.86
CA ALA A 278 34.55 -18.92 -26.44
C ALA A 278 33.49 -18.18 -27.27
N TYR A 279 33.20 -16.90 -26.98
CA TYR A 279 32.08 -16.17 -27.57
C TYR A 279 32.48 -14.80 -28.10
N THR A 280 31.87 -14.38 -29.21
CA THR A 280 31.99 -13.00 -29.71
C THR A 280 31.26 -12.02 -28.79
N ALA A 281 31.59 -10.72 -28.84
CA ALA A 281 30.84 -9.68 -28.14
C ALA A 281 29.35 -9.74 -28.49
N ALA A 282 28.50 -9.36 -27.51
CA ALA A 282 27.05 -9.35 -27.71
C ALA A 282 26.45 -8.06 -27.13
N GLU A 283 25.28 -7.69 -27.66
CA GLU A 283 24.56 -6.50 -27.22
C GLU A 283 23.06 -6.74 -27.12
N ALA A 284 22.38 -5.98 -26.27
CA ALA A 284 20.94 -5.93 -26.15
C ALA A 284 20.46 -4.49 -25.99
N LEU A 285 19.31 -4.19 -26.54
CA LEU A 285 18.64 -2.90 -26.41
C LEU A 285 17.40 -3.07 -25.53
N VAL A 286 17.21 -2.15 -24.60
CA VAL A 286 16.01 -2.09 -23.75
C VAL A 286 15.38 -0.71 -23.89
N ASP A 287 14.17 -0.68 -24.38
CA ASP A 287 13.38 0.55 -24.41
C ASP A 287 12.79 0.83 -23.03
N VAL A 288 13.06 2.01 -22.51
CA VAL A 288 12.60 2.48 -21.19
C VAL A 288 11.75 3.73 -21.37
N HIS A 289 10.61 3.73 -20.72
CA HIS A 289 9.70 4.87 -20.70
C HIS A 289 9.77 5.60 -19.34
N VAL A 290 10.15 6.86 -19.35
CA VAL A 290 10.12 7.73 -18.16
C VAL A 290 8.90 8.64 -18.26
N GLN A 291 8.06 8.60 -17.25
CA GLN A 291 6.82 9.39 -17.22
C GLN A 291 6.70 10.22 -15.94
N GLU A 292 5.85 11.23 -15.99
CA GLU A 292 5.45 11.98 -14.80
C GLU A 292 4.75 11.05 -13.80
N HIS A 293 4.86 11.37 -12.50
CA HIS A 293 4.14 10.62 -11.48
C HIS A 293 2.63 10.69 -11.67
N GLN A 294 1.97 9.54 -11.61
CA GLN A 294 0.51 9.43 -11.68
C GLN A 294 -0.04 9.07 -10.30
N PHE A 295 -0.37 10.08 -9.50
CA PHE A 295 -0.84 9.88 -8.15
C PHE A 295 -2.34 9.57 -8.10
N VAL A 296 -2.67 8.46 -7.43
CA VAL A 296 -4.03 8.11 -7.02
C VAL A 296 -3.99 7.93 -5.51
N GLU A 297 -4.80 8.73 -4.81
CA GLU A 297 -4.83 8.74 -3.34
C GLU A 297 -3.45 8.99 -2.69
N GLY A 298 -2.61 9.79 -3.36
CA GLY A 298 -1.29 10.18 -2.85
C GLY A 298 -0.20 9.13 -3.03
N ILE A 299 -0.46 8.03 -3.76
CA ILE A 299 0.56 7.04 -4.16
C ILE A 299 0.64 7.02 -5.69
N CYS A 300 1.84 7.09 -6.22
CA CYS A 300 2.07 6.91 -7.65
C CYS A 300 1.77 5.47 -8.05
N GLN A 301 0.94 5.30 -9.08
CA GLN A 301 0.50 3.97 -9.55
C GLN A 301 1.61 3.20 -10.27
N VAL A 302 2.72 3.86 -10.57
CA VAL A 302 3.84 3.28 -11.33
C VAL A 302 4.97 2.88 -10.39
N CYS A 303 5.49 3.81 -9.59
CA CYS A 303 6.66 3.56 -8.75
C CYS A 303 6.32 3.32 -7.27
N GLY A 304 5.05 3.49 -6.86
CA GLY A 304 4.65 3.39 -5.45
C GLY A 304 5.09 4.57 -4.57
N GLY A 305 5.79 5.57 -5.14
CA GLY A 305 6.26 6.75 -4.41
C GLY A 305 5.09 7.61 -3.88
N TYR A 306 5.33 8.33 -2.81
CA TYR A 306 4.34 9.18 -2.17
C TYR A 306 4.30 10.58 -2.78
N GLU A 307 3.10 11.16 -2.93
CA GLU A 307 2.87 12.51 -3.50
C GLU A 307 3.53 13.62 -2.66
N ASP A 308 3.71 13.40 -1.37
CA ASP A 308 4.32 14.37 -0.47
C ASP A 308 5.84 14.45 -0.58
N GLY A 309 6.47 13.53 -1.29
CA GLY A 309 7.92 13.50 -1.52
C GLY A 309 8.75 13.11 -0.29
N ILE A 310 8.13 12.80 0.85
CA ILE A 310 8.82 12.37 2.07
C ILE A 310 8.43 10.98 2.57
N GLY A 311 7.50 10.31 1.91
CA GLY A 311 7.11 8.96 2.26
C GLY A 311 6.04 8.84 3.33
N ALA A 312 5.19 9.85 3.51
CA ALA A 312 4.10 9.84 4.50
C ALA A 312 2.74 10.14 3.86
N ARG A 313 1.76 9.26 4.08
CA ARG A 313 0.40 9.40 3.53
C ARG A 313 -0.66 9.17 4.58
N LEU A 314 -1.69 10.03 4.59
CA LEU A 314 -2.90 9.77 5.37
C LEU A 314 -3.73 8.66 4.70
N ALA A 315 -3.85 7.53 5.37
CA ALA A 315 -4.66 6.40 4.91
C ALA A 315 -6.13 6.53 5.35
N GLY A 316 -6.37 7.17 6.50
CA GLY A 316 -7.73 7.37 7.01
C GLY A 316 -7.76 8.00 8.39
N ASN A 317 -8.99 8.16 8.91
CA ASN A 317 -9.24 8.70 10.22
C ASN A 317 -10.22 7.82 11.00
N SER A 318 -10.24 7.92 12.33
CA SER A 318 -11.29 7.37 13.18
C SER A 318 -11.54 8.27 14.38
N LEU A 319 -12.71 8.14 15.02
CA LEU A 319 -12.97 8.82 16.29
C LEU A 319 -12.20 8.15 17.42
N SER A 320 -11.70 8.96 18.36
CA SER A 320 -11.28 8.50 19.67
C SER A 320 -12.48 8.58 20.62
N LEU A 321 -13.00 7.43 21.03
CA LEU A 321 -14.19 7.31 21.89
C LEU A 321 -13.87 6.68 23.27
N ASN A 322 -12.70 6.08 23.42
CA ASN A 322 -12.29 5.35 24.63
C ASN A 322 -11.47 6.23 25.61
N GLY A 323 -11.60 7.51 25.54
CA GLY A 323 -10.82 8.45 26.35
C GLY A 323 -11.37 9.86 26.14
N ASN A 324 -10.49 10.75 25.75
CA ASN A 324 -10.84 12.08 25.33
C ASN A 324 -11.47 12.10 23.93
N ILE A 325 -12.24 13.14 23.65
CA ILE A 325 -12.81 13.36 22.32
C ILE A 325 -11.69 13.71 21.36
N GLY A 326 -11.64 13.06 20.19
CA GLY A 326 -10.60 13.35 19.22
C GLY A 326 -10.72 12.55 17.95
N VAL A 327 -9.73 12.74 17.09
CA VAL A 327 -9.55 12.02 15.84
C VAL A 327 -8.20 11.32 15.84
N ASN A 328 -8.18 10.06 15.45
CA ASN A 328 -6.95 9.34 15.16
C ASN A 328 -6.62 9.50 13.68
N PHE A 329 -5.39 9.85 13.37
CA PHE A 329 -4.85 9.91 12.01
C PHE A 329 -4.04 8.64 11.74
N TYR A 330 -4.46 7.87 10.75
CA TYR A 330 -3.77 6.64 10.32
C TYR A 330 -2.85 6.98 9.17
N MET A 331 -1.55 6.92 9.41
CA MET A 331 -0.53 7.22 8.41
C MET A 331 0.11 5.92 7.88
N GLU A 332 0.26 5.81 6.57
CA GLU A 332 1.24 4.91 5.95
C GLU A 332 2.56 5.67 5.88
N LEU A 333 3.63 5.04 6.35
CA LEU A 333 4.98 5.62 6.42
C LEU A 333 5.96 4.68 5.72
N ASP A 334 6.86 5.23 4.93
CA ASP A 334 7.94 4.46 4.33
C ASP A 334 9.12 4.23 5.30
N ASP A 335 10.08 3.42 4.87
CA ASP A 335 11.25 3.08 5.67
C ASP A 335 12.12 4.31 5.98
N GLY A 336 12.13 5.33 5.12
CA GLY A 336 12.88 6.57 5.33
C GLY A 336 12.34 7.39 6.48
N VAL A 337 11.01 7.54 6.57
CA VAL A 337 10.34 8.21 7.69
C VAL A 337 10.50 7.42 8.98
N LEU A 338 10.41 6.08 8.90
CA LEU A 338 10.54 5.20 10.07
C LEU A 338 11.96 5.18 10.64
N ALA A 339 12.97 5.33 9.80
CA ALA A 339 14.36 5.41 10.22
C ALA A 339 14.75 6.76 10.84
N ASP A 340 13.96 7.81 10.58
CA ASP A 340 14.20 9.14 11.15
C ASP A 340 13.66 9.23 12.59
N SER A 341 14.56 9.08 13.56
CA SER A 341 14.22 9.15 14.99
C SER A 341 13.65 10.51 15.45
N GLY A 342 13.83 11.56 14.66
CA GLY A 342 13.31 12.89 14.90
C GLY A 342 11.99 13.20 14.19
N ALA A 343 11.50 12.28 13.35
CA ALA A 343 10.25 12.47 12.62
C ALA A 343 9.03 12.55 13.54
N TYR A 344 8.09 13.44 13.20
CA TYR A 344 6.88 13.65 13.99
C TYR A 344 5.71 14.16 13.16
N LEU A 345 4.49 13.86 13.60
CA LEU A 345 3.29 14.51 13.11
C LEU A 345 2.99 15.75 13.97
N LEU A 346 2.90 16.90 13.32
CA LEU A 346 2.54 18.16 13.94
C LEU A 346 1.04 18.42 13.77
N PHE A 347 0.31 18.52 14.86
CA PHE A 347 -1.05 19.01 14.85
C PHE A 347 -1.05 20.52 15.12
N THR A 348 -1.80 21.28 14.33
CA THR A 348 -2.06 22.69 14.55
C THR A 348 -3.57 22.87 14.71
N TYR A 349 -3.96 23.40 15.87
CA TYR A 349 -5.36 23.65 16.21
C TYR A 349 -5.81 25.03 15.72
N ALA A 350 -7.13 25.25 15.64
CA ALA A 350 -7.71 26.50 15.17
C ALA A 350 -7.31 27.72 16.03
N ASN A 351 -7.03 27.51 17.31
CA ASN A 351 -6.55 28.54 18.24
C ASN A 351 -5.05 28.87 18.08
N GLY A 352 -4.36 28.23 17.13
CA GLY A 352 -2.94 28.41 16.85
C GLY A 352 -1.98 27.59 17.74
N THR A 353 -2.50 26.85 18.72
CA THR A 353 -1.66 25.94 19.51
C THR A 353 -1.24 24.73 18.69
N THR A 354 -0.15 24.08 19.09
CA THR A 354 0.39 22.91 18.38
C THR A 354 0.65 21.76 19.34
N LYS A 355 0.47 20.52 18.83
CA LYS A 355 0.86 19.29 19.51
C LYS A 355 1.78 18.49 18.58
N LYS A 356 2.94 18.13 19.08
CA LYS A 356 3.91 17.26 18.39
C LYS A 356 3.77 15.84 18.91
N VAL A 357 3.68 14.85 18.00
CA VAL A 357 3.69 13.43 18.34
C VAL A 357 4.79 12.76 17.52
N LEU A 358 5.79 12.19 18.18
CA LEU A 358 6.90 11.50 17.51
C LEU A 358 6.40 10.22 16.82
N VAL A 359 6.99 9.87 15.69
CA VAL A 359 6.67 8.62 14.98
C VAL A 359 6.90 7.40 15.87
N GLN A 360 7.90 7.44 16.73
CA GLN A 360 8.21 6.37 17.70
C GLN A 360 7.15 6.24 18.82
N GLU A 361 6.35 7.27 19.08
CA GLU A 361 5.26 7.29 20.06
C GLU A 361 3.92 6.87 19.44
N ALA A 362 3.85 6.77 18.10
CA ALA A 362 2.64 6.37 17.40
C ALA A 362 2.27 4.92 17.73
N ARG A 363 0.98 4.67 17.94
CA ARG A 363 0.48 3.30 18.06
C ARG A 363 0.55 2.61 16.70
N VAL A 364 1.10 1.41 16.68
CA VAL A 364 1.16 0.60 15.45
C VAL A 364 -0.11 -0.24 15.33
N ASP A 365 -0.75 -0.19 14.16
CA ASP A 365 -1.93 -0.98 13.82
C ASP A 365 -1.64 -1.76 12.53
N THR A 366 -1.48 -3.07 12.64
CA THR A 366 -1.19 -3.95 11.51
C THR A 366 -2.46 -4.63 11.04
N GLN A 367 -2.91 -4.28 9.85
CA GLN A 367 -4.06 -4.91 9.18
C GLN A 367 -3.63 -6.20 8.51
N THR A 368 -3.74 -7.32 9.22
CA THR A 368 -3.26 -8.64 8.74
C THR A 368 -3.93 -9.10 7.45
N ALA A 369 -5.19 -8.74 7.20
CA ALA A 369 -5.91 -9.10 5.97
C ALA A 369 -5.39 -8.39 4.71
N ALA A 370 -4.77 -7.21 4.86
CA ALA A 370 -4.24 -6.39 3.76
C ALA A 370 -2.70 -6.36 3.71
N GLY A 371 -2.01 -6.93 4.70
CA GLY A 371 -0.55 -6.86 4.83
C GLY A 371 0.00 -5.45 5.04
N LYS A 372 -0.87 -4.49 5.45
CA LYS A 372 -0.50 -3.09 5.64
C LYS A 372 -0.34 -2.74 7.11
N THR A 373 0.65 -1.90 7.39
CA THR A 373 0.90 -1.33 8.72
C THR A 373 0.57 0.15 8.71
N TYR A 374 -0.20 0.59 9.71
CA TYR A 374 -0.54 1.98 9.91
C TYR A 374 0.02 2.49 11.23
N TYR A 375 0.49 3.73 11.21
CA TYR A 375 0.95 4.45 12.39
C TYR A 375 -0.15 5.43 12.81
N VAL A 376 -0.64 5.28 14.04
CA VAL A 376 -1.84 5.98 14.52
C VAL A 376 -1.43 7.10 15.46
N PHE A 377 -1.78 8.33 15.07
CA PHE A 377 -1.49 9.55 15.82
C PHE A 377 -2.78 10.11 16.38
N PRO A 378 -2.96 10.10 17.71
CA PRO A 378 -4.16 10.64 18.34
C PRO A 378 -4.09 12.17 18.44
N CYS A 379 -5.17 12.82 18.05
CA CYS A 379 -5.38 14.24 18.22
C CYS A 379 -6.66 14.49 19.02
N GLU A 380 -6.54 15.05 20.19
CA GLU A 380 -7.63 15.33 21.12
C GLU A 380 -8.07 16.78 21.02
N VAL A 381 -9.37 17.02 21.20
CA VAL A 381 -9.97 18.36 21.18
C VAL A 381 -10.94 18.52 22.34
N ALA A 382 -11.17 19.76 22.75
CA ALA A 382 -12.26 20.07 23.66
C ALA A 382 -13.63 19.81 23.02
N ALA A 383 -14.64 19.50 23.85
CA ALA A 383 -15.99 19.26 23.34
C ALA A 383 -16.53 20.43 22.50
N LYS A 384 -16.22 21.67 22.86
CA LYS A 384 -16.59 22.90 22.14
C LYS A 384 -15.86 23.04 20.78
N GLU A 385 -14.75 22.32 20.54
CA GLU A 385 -13.86 22.46 19.39
C GLU A 385 -14.07 21.34 18.34
N MET A 386 -15.13 20.53 18.46
CA MET A 386 -15.40 19.41 17.53
C MET A 386 -15.61 19.84 16.08
N THR A 387 -15.98 21.08 15.85
CA THR A 387 -16.18 21.67 14.52
C THR A 387 -14.94 22.40 14.00
N ASP A 388 -13.94 22.59 14.86
CA ASP A 388 -12.74 23.31 14.50
C ASP A 388 -11.81 22.44 13.64
N THR A 389 -11.15 23.07 12.67
CA THR A 389 -10.22 22.38 11.79
C THR A 389 -8.92 22.09 12.52
N ILE A 390 -8.54 20.81 12.50
CA ILE A 390 -7.23 20.31 12.89
C ILE A 390 -6.39 20.18 11.62
N LEU A 391 -5.20 20.78 11.60
CA LEU A 391 -4.23 20.57 10.54
C LEU A 391 -3.17 19.59 11.02
N ALA A 392 -2.91 18.54 10.25
CA ALA A 392 -1.88 17.54 10.52
C ALA A 392 -0.83 17.54 9.41
N GLN A 393 0.45 17.60 9.77
CA GLN A 393 1.56 17.60 8.80
C GLN A 393 2.74 16.81 9.34
N MET A 394 3.29 15.91 8.53
CA MET A 394 4.51 15.17 8.87
C MET A 394 5.73 16.07 8.71
N HIS A 395 6.66 16.00 9.64
CA HIS A 395 7.94 16.71 9.65
C HIS A 395 9.07 15.71 9.85
N LEU A 396 10.13 15.87 9.07
CA LEU A 396 11.38 15.13 9.23
C LEU A 396 12.41 15.94 10.00
N SER A 397 13.42 15.27 10.56
CA SER A 397 14.50 15.91 11.31
C SER A 397 15.36 16.84 10.46
N ASP A 398 15.43 16.61 9.14
CA ASP A 398 16.16 17.44 8.17
C ASP A 398 15.40 18.71 7.73
N GLY A 399 14.19 18.92 8.25
CA GLY A 399 13.35 20.09 7.96
C GLY A 399 12.38 19.91 6.79
N ARG A 400 12.42 18.80 6.05
CA ARG A 400 11.40 18.49 5.04
C ARG A 400 10.05 18.24 5.70
N THR A 401 8.99 18.58 4.99
CA THR A 401 7.61 18.42 5.47
C THR A 401 6.73 17.80 4.41
N GLY A 402 5.82 16.93 4.84
CA GLY A 402 4.86 16.27 3.98
C GLY A 402 3.63 17.13 3.68
N LYS A 403 2.66 16.48 3.06
CA LYS A 403 1.36 17.07 2.74
C LYS A 403 0.61 17.45 4.03
N ARG A 404 -0.04 18.61 3.99
CA ARG A 404 -0.91 19.07 5.08
C ARG A 404 -2.32 18.51 4.89
N TYR A 405 -2.84 17.89 5.94
CA TYR A 405 -4.19 17.34 5.99
C TYR A 405 -5.05 18.18 6.93
N ALA A 406 -6.28 18.47 6.53
CA ALA A 406 -7.25 19.23 7.32
C ALA A 406 -8.45 18.33 7.66
N TYR A 407 -8.84 18.27 8.92
CA TYR A 407 -9.95 17.43 9.37
C TYR A 407 -10.64 17.99 10.61
N THR A 408 -11.90 17.60 10.87
CA THR A 408 -12.62 17.92 12.10
C THR A 408 -13.20 16.65 12.73
N VAL A 409 -13.42 16.67 14.03
CA VAL A 409 -14.14 15.58 14.73
C VAL A 409 -15.53 15.40 14.13
N LYS A 410 -16.22 16.51 13.85
CA LYS A 410 -17.57 16.50 13.27
C LYS A 410 -17.61 15.83 11.90
N GLN A 411 -16.63 16.07 11.02
CA GLN A 411 -16.61 15.43 9.69
C GLN A 411 -16.64 13.90 9.76
N TYR A 412 -15.87 13.31 10.67
CA TYR A 412 -15.91 11.85 10.84
C TYR A 412 -17.19 11.38 11.54
N ALA A 413 -17.66 12.14 12.53
CA ALA A 413 -18.89 11.81 13.23
C ALA A 413 -20.10 11.82 12.29
N ASP A 414 -20.22 12.85 11.43
CA ASP A 414 -21.28 12.93 10.41
C ASP A 414 -21.16 11.77 9.40
N TYR A 415 -19.93 11.49 8.92
CA TYR A 415 -19.70 10.34 8.03
C TYR A 415 -20.19 9.03 8.65
N LEU A 416 -19.85 8.78 9.92
CA LEU A 416 -20.30 7.57 10.62
C LEU A 416 -21.83 7.50 10.70
N LEU A 417 -22.47 8.62 11.04
CA LEU A 417 -23.94 8.69 11.20
C LEU A 417 -24.70 8.54 9.87
N GLU A 418 -24.10 9.00 8.76
CA GLU A 418 -24.67 8.86 7.41
C GLU A 418 -24.51 7.43 6.85
N HIS A 419 -23.59 6.62 7.41
CA HIS A 419 -23.22 5.30 6.89
C HIS A 419 -23.48 4.17 7.90
N THR A 420 -24.41 4.36 8.82
CA THR A 420 -24.75 3.38 9.89
C THR A 420 -25.17 2.02 9.32
N GLU A 421 -25.81 1.99 8.15
CA GLU A 421 -26.24 0.74 7.49
C GLU A 421 -25.08 -0.02 6.82
N GLU A 422 -23.93 0.61 6.62
CA GLU A 422 -22.79 0.00 5.92
C GLU A 422 -22.02 -0.99 6.81
N GLN A 423 -22.03 -0.76 8.13
CA GLN A 423 -21.25 -1.58 9.08
C GLN A 423 -21.94 -1.68 10.46
N PRO A 424 -22.01 -2.91 11.05
CA PRO A 424 -22.54 -3.09 12.41
C PRO A 424 -21.81 -2.26 13.48
N ALA A 425 -20.52 -1.97 13.27
CA ALA A 425 -19.75 -1.12 14.18
C ALA A 425 -20.23 0.33 14.18
N TYR A 426 -20.67 0.86 13.04
CA TYR A 426 -21.22 2.21 12.93
C TYR A 426 -22.60 2.29 13.55
N GLU A 427 -23.46 1.29 13.32
CA GLU A 427 -24.77 1.19 13.94
C GLU A 427 -24.64 1.18 15.48
N LYS A 428 -23.74 0.33 16.01
CA LYS A 428 -23.47 0.26 17.46
C LYS A 428 -22.94 1.60 18.02
N ALA A 429 -22.08 2.32 17.29
CA ALA A 429 -21.48 3.56 17.74
C ALA A 429 -22.39 4.79 17.60
N ALA A 430 -23.39 4.75 16.74
CA ALA A 430 -24.22 5.91 16.40
C ALA A 430 -24.87 6.59 17.62
N PRO A 431 -25.45 5.88 18.61
CA PRO A 431 -26.00 6.53 19.80
C PRO A 431 -24.95 7.32 20.60
N LEU A 432 -23.74 6.75 20.74
CA LEU A 432 -22.63 7.42 21.42
C LEU A 432 -22.16 8.66 20.66
N VAL A 433 -22.03 8.55 19.33
CA VAL A 433 -21.60 9.66 18.46
C VAL A 433 -22.63 10.80 18.47
N ARG A 434 -23.93 10.49 18.42
CA ARG A 434 -25.00 11.52 18.57
C ARG A 434 -24.91 12.23 19.91
N ALA A 435 -24.77 11.48 21.00
CA ALA A 435 -24.65 12.05 22.33
C ALA A 435 -23.36 12.89 22.49
N MET A 436 -22.27 12.47 21.88
CA MET A 436 -21.00 13.22 21.83
C MET A 436 -21.16 14.56 21.09
N LEU A 437 -21.77 14.55 19.88
CA LEU A 437 -22.00 15.76 19.12
C LEU A 437 -22.98 16.70 19.83
N ASN A 438 -23.99 16.15 20.51
CA ASN A 438 -24.91 16.91 21.32
C ASN A 438 -24.18 17.63 22.47
N TYR A 439 -23.34 16.89 23.21
CA TYR A 439 -22.49 17.46 24.23
C TYR A 439 -21.57 18.57 23.68
N GLY A 440 -20.98 18.37 22.50
CA GLY A 440 -20.17 19.38 21.81
C GLY A 440 -20.93 20.68 21.57
N ALA A 441 -22.15 20.58 21.04
CA ALA A 441 -22.97 21.76 20.73
C ALA A 441 -23.36 22.54 22.01
N TYR A 442 -23.76 21.86 23.08
CA TYR A 442 -24.04 22.53 24.35
C TYR A 442 -22.79 23.16 25.00
N ALA A 443 -21.63 22.51 24.83
CA ALA A 443 -20.35 23.10 25.20
C ALA A 443 -20.04 24.37 24.38
N GLN A 444 -20.27 24.33 23.04
CA GLN A 444 -20.13 25.52 22.20
C GLN A 444 -21.03 26.69 22.69
N LEU A 445 -22.29 26.42 22.99
CA LEU A 445 -23.22 27.43 23.54
C LEU A 445 -22.76 27.98 24.88
N ASN A 446 -22.29 27.12 25.80
CA ASN A 446 -21.82 27.55 27.11
C ASN A 446 -20.57 28.42 27.06
N PHE A 447 -19.62 28.04 26.17
CA PHE A 447 -18.34 28.75 26.02
C PHE A 447 -18.35 29.83 24.95
N GLN A 448 -19.48 30.09 24.31
CA GLN A 448 -19.65 31.05 23.20
C GLN A 448 -18.65 30.80 22.05
N HIS A 449 -18.43 29.52 21.70
CA HIS A 449 -17.46 29.07 20.70
C HIS A 449 -18.16 28.61 19.44
N SER A 450 -17.72 29.08 18.27
CA SER A 450 -18.18 28.61 16.92
C SER A 450 -19.71 28.51 16.77
N LEU A 451 -20.46 29.51 17.23
CA LEU A 451 -21.92 29.48 17.30
C LEU A 451 -22.65 29.37 15.97
N THR A 452 -21.95 29.62 14.85
CA THR A 452 -22.50 29.50 13.48
C THR A 452 -22.42 28.08 12.94
N THR A 453 -21.64 27.21 13.57
CA THR A 453 -21.37 25.84 13.16
C THR A 453 -21.45 24.89 14.35
N LEU A 454 -22.66 24.65 14.83
CA LEU A 454 -22.85 23.74 15.97
C LEU A 454 -22.61 22.28 15.60
N ALA A 455 -22.06 21.53 16.52
CA ALA A 455 -21.76 20.11 16.32
C ALA A 455 -23.03 19.27 16.05
N ASN A 456 -24.19 19.64 16.62
CA ASN A 456 -25.48 18.97 16.43
C ASN A 456 -26.45 19.69 15.49
N ALA A 457 -26.00 20.53 14.57
CA ALA A 457 -26.85 21.34 13.70
C ALA A 457 -27.91 20.52 12.90
N ASN A 458 -27.58 19.27 12.57
CA ASN A 458 -28.42 18.39 11.75
C ASN A 458 -29.41 17.53 12.57
N PHE A 459 -29.46 17.65 13.88
CA PHE A 459 -30.34 16.84 14.74
C PHE A 459 -31.69 17.50 14.93
N SER A 460 -32.74 16.68 15.09
CA SER A 460 -34.07 17.15 15.49
C SER A 460 -34.06 17.72 16.90
N GLU A 461 -35.09 18.55 17.24
CA GLU A 461 -35.19 19.14 18.59
C GLU A 461 -35.32 18.07 19.68
N SER A 462 -35.98 16.94 19.37
CA SER A 462 -36.07 15.79 20.29
C SER A 462 -34.73 15.13 20.56
N GLU A 463 -33.83 15.09 19.56
CA GLU A 463 -32.48 14.56 19.71
C GLU A 463 -31.55 15.51 20.46
N LYS A 464 -31.87 16.81 20.49
CA LYS A 464 -31.11 17.85 21.21
C LYS A 464 -31.54 18.01 22.66
N SER A 465 -32.73 17.53 23.04
CA SER A 465 -33.32 17.79 24.35
C SER A 465 -32.47 17.25 25.48
N VAL A 466 -32.20 18.13 26.46
CA VAL A 466 -31.53 17.80 27.72
C VAL A 466 -32.45 18.04 28.92
N GLU A 467 -33.71 18.43 28.68
CA GLU A 467 -34.68 18.89 29.71
C GLU A 467 -35.05 17.80 30.72
N GLN A 468 -34.94 16.51 30.32
CA GLN A 468 -35.26 15.39 31.19
C GLN A 468 -34.15 15.10 32.21
N VAL A 469 -32.97 15.70 32.06
CA VAL A 469 -31.83 15.47 32.95
C VAL A 469 -31.86 16.53 34.03
N THR A 470 -32.18 16.10 35.23
CA THR A 470 -32.30 16.96 36.43
C THR A 470 -31.35 16.49 37.53
N ALA A 471 -31.27 17.21 38.63
CA ALA A 471 -30.53 16.75 39.79
C ALA A 471 -31.02 15.38 40.29
N GLN A 472 -32.33 15.09 40.20
CA GLN A 472 -32.87 13.77 40.56
C GLN A 472 -32.31 12.66 39.69
N THR A 473 -32.06 12.92 38.41
CA THR A 473 -31.42 11.95 37.49
C THR A 473 -30.00 11.58 37.93
N LEU A 474 -29.28 12.55 38.53
CA LEU A 474 -27.91 12.39 39.02
C LEU A 474 -27.83 12.07 40.52
N GLU A 475 -28.94 11.84 41.21
CA GLU A 475 -28.96 11.60 42.68
C GLU A 475 -28.03 10.44 43.10
N ALA A 476 -27.91 9.41 42.30
CA ALA A 476 -27.02 8.28 42.56
C ALA A 476 -25.51 8.66 42.61
N TYR A 477 -25.14 9.79 42.02
CA TYR A 477 -23.77 10.32 42.03
C TYR A 477 -23.52 11.34 43.10
N ARG A 478 -24.55 11.70 43.89
CA ARG A 478 -24.42 12.62 45.01
C ARG A 478 -23.32 12.14 45.94
N ASN A 479 -22.33 13.01 46.20
CA ASN A 479 -21.24 12.68 47.10
C ASN A 479 -21.75 12.54 48.55
N GLN A 480 -21.47 11.38 49.16
CA GLN A 480 -21.89 11.04 50.52
C GLN A 480 -20.70 10.84 51.47
N THR A 481 -19.45 11.01 51.00
CA THR A 481 -18.26 10.78 51.84
C THR A 481 -17.95 11.94 52.77
N VAL A 482 -17.20 11.64 53.82
CA VAL A 482 -16.66 12.66 54.74
C VAL A 482 -15.73 13.57 53.93
N GLN A 483 -15.99 14.87 54.02
CA GLN A 483 -15.26 15.90 53.26
C GLN A 483 -14.36 16.77 54.15
N GLN A 484 -14.28 16.48 55.43
CA GLN A 484 -13.53 17.24 56.40
C GLN A 484 -12.91 16.36 57.49
N SER A 485 -11.73 16.75 57.95
CA SER A 485 -11.03 16.24 59.10
C SER A 485 -10.47 17.41 59.91
N ASP A 486 -9.74 17.11 60.98
CA ASP A 486 -9.14 18.15 61.83
C ASP A 486 -7.98 18.89 61.16
N PHE A 487 -7.45 18.39 60.05
CA PHE A 487 -6.29 18.94 59.33
C PHE A 487 -6.61 19.45 57.93
N VAL A 488 -7.66 18.96 57.30
CA VAL A 488 -8.02 19.34 55.91
C VAL A 488 -9.52 19.25 55.69
N LYS A 489 -10.05 20.14 54.83
CA LYS A 489 -11.45 20.12 54.37
C LYS A 489 -11.52 20.28 52.86
N LEU A 490 -12.39 19.49 52.21
CA LEU A 490 -12.80 19.73 50.83
C LEU A 490 -13.81 20.89 50.81
N GLU A 491 -13.47 21.98 50.15
CA GLU A 491 -14.31 23.17 50.02
C GLU A 491 -15.21 23.14 48.80
N GLY A 492 -14.78 22.43 47.75
CA GLY A 492 -15.56 22.32 46.55
C GLY A 492 -14.83 21.60 45.43
N ALA A 493 -15.50 21.53 44.28
CA ALA A 493 -14.96 20.95 43.07
C ALA A 493 -15.32 21.79 41.83
N SER A 494 -14.55 21.65 40.76
CA SER A 494 -14.91 22.15 39.44
C SER A 494 -14.50 21.14 38.36
N LEU A 495 -15.08 21.25 37.18
CA LEU A 495 -14.66 20.52 35.97
C LEU A 495 -14.04 21.48 34.96
N SER A 496 -12.89 21.11 34.43
CA SER A 496 -12.39 21.67 33.20
C SER A 496 -12.83 20.78 32.04
N LEU A 497 -13.44 21.40 31.04
CA LEU A 497 -13.95 20.73 29.82
C LEU A 497 -13.14 21.17 28.60
N ASP A 498 -11.82 21.18 28.76
CA ASP A 498 -10.84 21.41 27.69
C ASP A 498 -10.60 20.12 26.92
N SER A 499 -9.48 19.98 26.19
CA SER A 499 -9.15 18.78 25.44
C SER A 499 -9.19 17.49 26.29
N GLN A 500 -8.99 17.63 27.60
CA GLN A 500 -9.16 16.57 28.59
C GLN A 500 -10.16 17.00 29.66
N THR A 501 -11.03 16.08 30.07
CA THR A 501 -11.90 16.31 31.24
C THR A 501 -11.08 16.17 32.50
N THR A 502 -10.95 17.28 33.23
CA THR A 502 -10.18 17.35 34.49
C THR A 502 -11.10 17.71 35.64
N LEU A 503 -11.11 16.87 36.67
CA LEU A 503 -11.78 17.14 37.95
C LEU A 503 -10.81 17.85 38.89
N ARG A 504 -11.16 19.06 39.31
CA ARG A 504 -10.41 19.86 40.27
C ARG A 504 -11.08 19.79 41.63
N LEU A 505 -10.32 19.43 42.66
CA LEU A 505 -10.77 19.42 44.03
C LEU A 505 -10.03 20.49 44.82
N TYR A 506 -10.78 21.32 45.54
CA TYR A 506 -10.26 22.47 46.29
C TYR A 506 -10.29 22.17 47.76
N PHE A 507 -9.16 22.32 48.42
CA PHE A 507 -8.97 22.01 49.84
C PHE A 507 -8.53 23.25 50.61
N SER A 508 -8.95 23.33 51.88
CA SER A 508 -8.40 24.25 52.86
C SER A 508 -7.74 23.48 54.01
N CYS A 509 -6.64 24.01 54.55
CA CYS A 509 -6.04 23.49 55.76
C CYS A 509 -6.94 23.80 56.94
N GLN A 510 -7.02 22.89 57.91
CA GLN A 510 -7.80 23.03 59.14
C GLN A 510 -6.88 22.93 60.37
N GLY A 511 -7.30 23.50 61.49
CA GLY A 511 -6.51 23.50 62.72
C GLY A 511 -5.15 24.16 62.52
N ASP A 512 -4.10 23.53 63.02
CA ASP A 512 -2.72 24.00 62.92
C ASP A 512 -1.98 23.43 61.71
N ALA A 513 -2.66 22.67 60.80
CA ALA A 513 -2.02 22.04 59.66
C ALA A 513 -1.61 23.06 58.60
N ALA A 514 -0.35 23.00 58.16
CA ALA A 514 0.15 23.74 57.00
C ALA A 514 0.12 22.87 55.73
N ILE A 515 0.10 23.50 54.55
CA ILE A 515 0.06 22.76 53.26
C ILE A 515 1.30 21.89 53.08
N GLU A 516 2.43 22.30 53.61
CA GLU A 516 3.71 21.59 53.55
C GLU A 516 3.67 20.24 54.29
N ASP A 517 2.73 20.10 55.24
CA ASP A 517 2.52 18.89 56.03
C ASP A 517 1.58 17.90 55.32
N LEU A 518 0.82 18.40 54.33
CA LEU A 518 -0.16 17.60 53.59
C LEU A 518 0.48 16.89 52.39
N ARG A 519 0.06 15.64 52.17
CA ARG A 519 0.38 14.87 50.94
C ARG A 519 -0.92 14.40 50.34
N PHE A 520 -1.03 14.57 49.02
CA PHE A 520 -2.20 14.20 48.24
C PHE A 520 -1.86 13.07 47.29
N PHE A 521 -2.72 12.07 47.21
CA PHE A 521 -2.53 10.90 46.34
C PHE A 521 -3.81 10.53 45.59
N TRP A 522 -3.66 10.12 44.35
CA TRP A 522 -4.69 9.45 43.56
C TRP A 522 -4.19 8.05 43.19
N GLY A 523 -4.70 7.01 43.86
CA GLY A 523 -4.08 5.71 43.89
C GLY A 523 -2.66 5.78 44.45
N GLU A 524 -1.66 5.36 43.68
CA GLU A 524 -0.23 5.44 44.03
C GLU A 524 0.42 6.76 43.56
N GLN A 525 -0.28 7.53 42.74
CA GLN A 525 0.24 8.78 42.17
C GLN A 525 0.18 9.91 43.20
N ALA A 526 1.32 10.53 43.50
CA ALA A 526 1.37 11.74 44.28
C ALA A 526 0.87 12.93 43.44
N LEU A 527 -0.04 13.72 44.00
CA LEU A 527 -0.56 14.93 43.42
C LEU A 527 0.10 16.16 44.06
N THR A 528 0.48 17.14 43.25
CA THR A 528 1.05 18.40 43.72
C THR A 528 -0.05 19.44 43.86
N PRO A 529 -0.39 19.89 45.07
CA PRO A 529 -1.41 20.91 45.26
C PRO A 529 -0.92 22.27 44.76
N GLN A 530 -1.77 22.97 44.00
CA GLN A 530 -1.52 24.33 43.53
C GLN A 530 -2.34 25.33 44.31
N LYS A 531 -1.74 26.47 44.67
CA LYS A 531 -2.46 27.53 45.39
C LYS A 531 -3.47 28.23 44.48
N TRP A 532 -4.73 28.28 44.90
CA TRP A 532 -5.82 28.92 44.19
C TRP A 532 -6.60 29.85 45.15
N GLY A 533 -6.23 31.12 45.19
CA GLY A 533 -6.77 32.06 46.17
C GLY A 533 -6.49 31.62 47.62
N ASN A 534 -7.55 31.35 48.37
CA ASN A 534 -7.46 30.86 49.76
C ASN A 534 -7.46 29.33 49.86
N PHE A 535 -7.46 28.60 48.71
CA PHE A 535 -7.56 27.15 48.65
C PHE A 535 -6.32 26.54 47.98
N TYR A 536 -6.22 25.23 48.11
CA TYR A 536 -5.26 24.40 47.39
C TYR A 536 -6.00 23.45 46.46
N CYS A 537 -5.64 23.45 45.20
CA CYS A 537 -6.27 22.67 44.13
C CYS A 537 -5.42 21.47 43.80
N VAL A 538 -6.01 20.29 43.74
CA VAL A 538 -5.43 19.12 43.08
C VAL A 538 -6.27 18.74 41.86
N GLU A 539 -5.62 18.21 40.82
CA GLU A 539 -6.23 17.90 39.54
C GLU A 539 -6.18 16.40 39.25
N LEU A 540 -7.31 15.85 38.85
CA LEU A 540 -7.45 14.51 38.30
C LEU A 540 -7.80 14.66 36.80
N SER A 541 -6.82 14.49 35.95
CA SER A 541 -6.97 14.70 34.51
C SER A 541 -7.24 13.38 33.77
N ASP A 542 -7.56 13.47 32.47
CA ASP A 542 -7.77 12.33 31.57
C ASP A 542 -8.94 11.41 31.98
N ILE A 543 -10.04 12.02 32.42
CA ILE A 543 -11.25 11.29 32.79
C ILE A 543 -12.05 10.96 31.52
N ALA A 544 -11.98 9.71 31.08
CA ALA A 544 -12.73 9.21 29.92
C ALA A 544 -14.26 9.36 30.11
N ALA A 545 -14.98 9.57 29.00
CA ALA A 545 -16.45 9.74 29.02
C ALA A 545 -17.18 8.63 29.81
N LYS A 546 -16.80 7.36 29.58
CA LYS A 546 -17.37 6.19 30.28
C LYS A 546 -17.11 6.16 31.78
N ASN A 547 -16.16 6.95 32.27
CA ASN A 547 -15.73 7.01 33.67
C ASN A 547 -16.19 8.28 34.40
N LEU A 548 -16.98 9.17 33.79
CA LEU A 548 -17.43 10.41 34.39
C LEU A 548 -18.25 10.21 35.70
N GLY A 549 -18.90 9.05 35.79
CA GLY A 549 -19.64 8.66 37.01
C GLY A 549 -18.79 7.91 38.04
N THR A 550 -17.54 7.57 37.73
CA THR A 550 -16.65 6.87 38.66
C THR A 550 -16.23 7.79 39.79
N ALA A 551 -16.42 7.36 41.04
CA ALA A 551 -15.93 8.07 42.21
C ALA A 551 -14.43 7.77 42.37
N TYR A 552 -13.62 8.79 42.19
CA TYR A 552 -12.17 8.73 42.41
C TYR A 552 -11.85 9.08 43.86
N THR A 553 -10.96 8.32 44.47
CA THR A 553 -10.50 8.57 45.84
C THR A 553 -9.22 9.40 45.83
N VAL A 554 -9.29 10.60 46.37
CA VAL A 554 -8.11 11.40 46.71
C VAL A 554 -7.81 11.19 48.19
N ARG A 555 -6.68 10.57 48.47
CA ARG A 555 -6.16 10.40 49.83
C ARG A 555 -5.33 11.61 50.23
N VAL A 556 -5.68 12.22 51.34
CA VAL A 556 -4.91 13.31 51.97
C VAL A 556 -4.33 12.80 53.28
N THR A 557 -3.03 12.96 53.49
CA THR A 557 -2.35 12.57 54.74
C THR A 557 -1.66 13.75 55.38
N CYS A 558 -1.63 13.74 56.73
CA CYS A 558 -0.88 14.67 57.57
C CYS A 558 -0.22 13.86 58.71
N GLY A 559 1.07 13.55 58.58
CA GLY A 559 1.72 12.58 59.47
C GLY A 559 1.03 11.21 59.37
N GLU A 560 0.51 10.71 60.53
CA GLU A 560 -0.23 9.43 60.58
C GLU A 560 -1.74 9.61 60.30
N ALA A 561 -2.23 10.82 60.28
CA ALA A 561 -3.64 11.10 60.01
C ALA A 561 -3.95 11.03 58.52
N LEU A 562 -5.14 10.53 58.17
CA LEU A 562 -5.59 10.44 56.78
C LEU A 562 -7.05 10.83 56.62
N LEU A 563 -7.37 11.37 55.41
CA LEU A 563 -8.72 11.59 54.93
C LEU A 563 -8.82 11.06 53.50
N ASP A 564 -9.74 10.14 53.26
CA ASP A 564 -10.09 9.69 51.90
C ASP A 564 -11.32 10.44 51.42
N VAL A 565 -11.15 11.26 50.39
CA VAL A 565 -12.22 12.01 49.74
C VAL A 565 -12.57 11.32 48.42
N GLN A 566 -13.82 10.90 48.27
CA GLN A 566 -14.33 10.34 47.04
C GLN A 566 -15.15 11.37 46.27
N TYR A 567 -14.84 11.55 44.99
CA TYR A 567 -15.56 12.49 44.13
C TYR A 567 -15.58 12.04 42.69
N SER A 568 -16.67 12.39 41.97
CA SER A 568 -16.80 12.10 40.53
C SER A 568 -17.15 13.35 39.74
N ALA A 569 -16.94 13.34 38.44
CA ALA A 569 -17.41 14.40 37.56
C ALA A 569 -18.94 14.55 37.61
N MET A 570 -19.67 13.42 37.73
CA MET A 570 -21.13 13.45 37.88
C MET A 570 -21.59 13.97 39.25
N ALA A 571 -20.79 13.85 40.33
CA ALA A 571 -21.07 14.50 41.60
C ALA A 571 -21.05 16.03 41.47
N TYR A 572 -20.07 16.57 40.73
CA TYR A 572 -20.06 17.97 40.35
C TYR A 572 -21.31 18.35 39.54
N GLY A 573 -21.67 17.53 38.54
CA GLY A 573 -22.87 17.70 37.73
C GLY A 573 -24.15 17.75 38.57
N TYR A 574 -24.30 16.85 39.54
CA TYR A 574 -25.43 16.87 40.50
C TYR A 574 -25.55 18.23 41.20
N HIS A 575 -24.45 18.76 41.72
CA HIS A 575 -24.45 20.07 42.43
C HIS A 575 -24.74 21.25 41.49
N VAL A 576 -24.34 21.20 40.23
CA VAL A 576 -24.68 22.24 39.25
C VAL A 576 -26.18 22.22 38.94
N LEU A 577 -26.77 21.05 38.71
CA LEU A 577 -28.19 20.91 38.36
C LEU A 577 -29.11 21.19 39.51
N GLN A 578 -28.71 20.86 40.76
CA GLN A 578 -29.52 21.07 41.97
C GLN A 578 -29.77 22.55 42.31
N ARG A 579 -28.76 23.39 42.04
CA ARG A 579 -28.80 24.82 42.47
C ARG A 579 -29.46 25.67 41.38
N ASP A 580 -30.04 26.81 41.79
CA ASP A 580 -30.66 27.77 40.88
C ASP A 580 -29.64 28.41 39.89
N VAL A 581 -30.15 28.91 38.78
CA VAL A 581 -29.36 29.70 37.82
C VAL A 581 -28.81 30.95 38.49
N SER A 582 -27.54 31.27 38.19
CA SER A 582 -26.85 32.45 38.72
C SER A 582 -25.85 32.97 37.69
N ALA A 583 -25.18 34.08 37.94
CA ALA A 583 -24.17 34.63 37.04
C ALA A 583 -23.00 33.65 36.73
N THR A 584 -22.66 32.79 37.69
CA THR A 584 -21.61 31.78 37.55
C THR A 584 -22.15 30.38 37.23
N ARG A 585 -23.45 30.21 37.23
CA ARG A 585 -24.14 28.95 36.94
C ARG A 585 -25.29 29.23 36.00
N THR A 586 -24.94 29.44 34.76
CA THR A 586 -25.87 29.80 33.68
C THR A 586 -26.74 28.59 33.27
N GLN A 587 -27.86 28.86 32.60
CA GLN A 587 -28.65 27.79 31.99
C GLN A 587 -27.80 26.98 30.98
N ALA A 588 -26.98 27.65 30.17
CA ALA A 588 -26.08 26.99 29.23
C ALA A 588 -25.11 26.01 29.91
N LEU A 589 -24.59 26.34 31.10
CA LEU A 589 -23.77 25.40 31.87
C LEU A 589 -24.59 24.18 32.33
N LYS A 590 -25.84 24.39 32.81
CA LYS A 590 -26.72 23.28 33.21
C LYS A 590 -27.02 22.35 32.02
N ASP A 591 -27.34 22.91 30.88
CA ASP A 591 -27.62 22.16 29.66
C ASP A 591 -26.37 21.38 29.19
N THR A 592 -25.17 21.98 29.27
CA THR A 592 -23.90 21.33 29.01
C THR A 592 -23.65 20.12 29.91
N ILE A 593 -23.93 20.27 31.23
CA ILE A 593 -23.80 19.18 32.21
C ILE A 593 -24.82 18.07 31.92
N ALA A 594 -26.05 18.43 31.57
CA ALA A 594 -27.08 17.47 31.20
C ALA A 594 -26.69 16.68 29.94
N ALA A 595 -26.17 17.36 28.90
CA ALA A 595 -25.66 16.74 27.70
C ALA A 595 -24.42 15.84 27.97
N MET A 596 -23.52 16.29 28.85
CA MET A 596 -22.36 15.49 29.29
C MET A 596 -22.82 14.21 30.03
N TYR A 597 -23.88 14.27 30.84
CA TYR A 597 -24.45 13.08 31.46
C TYR A 597 -25.00 12.09 30.40
N LEU A 598 -25.74 12.56 29.39
CA LEU A 598 -26.25 11.71 28.30
C LEU A 598 -25.11 11.09 27.49
N TYR A 599 -24.04 11.85 27.23
CA TYR A 599 -22.84 11.34 26.60
C TYR A 599 -22.17 10.25 27.46
N TYR A 600 -22.06 10.47 28.78
CA TYR A 600 -21.56 9.45 29.70
C TYR A 600 -22.39 8.16 29.66
N GLN A 601 -23.73 8.24 29.67
CA GLN A 601 -24.60 7.07 29.60
C GLN A 601 -24.39 6.30 28.30
N ALA A 602 -24.39 7.01 27.18
CA ALA A 602 -24.13 6.40 25.87
C ALA A 602 -22.74 5.75 25.78
N ALA A 603 -21.71 6.37 26.38
CA ALA A 603 -20.38 5.80 26.46
C ALA A 603 -20.35 4.52 27.31
N LYS A 604 -21.02 4.54 28.46
CA LYS A 604 -21.13 3.37 29.32
C LYS A 604 -21.82 2.20 28.61
N ASP A 605 -22.91 2.47 27.91
CA ASP A 605 -23.67 1.43 27.16
C ASP A 605 -22.86 0.88 25.97
N TYR A 606 -22.12 1.74 25.28
CA TYR A 606 -21.28 1.33 24.16
C TYR A 606 -20.12 0.40 24.57
N PHE A 607 -19.51 0.67 25.74
CA PHE A 607 -18.33 -0.06 26.25
C PHE A 607 -18.71 -1.19 27.24
N ALA A 608 -20.00 -1.39 27.56
CA ALA A 608 -20.48 -2.54 28.32
C ALA A 608 -20.39 -3.83 27.50
#